data_ed6002c2e4cfb71f14c936978bc74234
#
_entry.id   ed6002c2e4cfb71f14c936978bc74234
#
_cell.length_a   1.000
_cell.length_b   1.000
_cell.length_c   1.000
_cell.angle_alpha   90.00
_cell.angle_beta   90.00
_cell.angle_gamma   90.00
#
_symmetry.space_group_name_H-M   'P 1'
#
loop_
_entity.id
_entity.type
_entity.pdbx_description
1 polymer ?
#
loop_
_entity_poly.entity_id
_entity_poly.type
_entity_poly.pdbx_seq_one_letter_code
_entity_poly.pdbx_strand_id
1 'polypeptide(L)'
;MTRVLIVEDQSMPRTLFEMYVNQSENYTLAGSISNADMTDYHCENSDVDLILMDICTSMGANGLEAAERIKAKFPKIKIIIVTSMP
;
A
#
# COMPACT_ATOMS: atom_id res chain seq x y z
N MET A 1 10.40 0.94 13.83
CA MET A 1 9.14 1.44 13.29
C MET A 1 8.73 0.69 12.05
N THR A 2 7.46 0.43 11.93
CA THR A 2 6.90 -0.20 10.74
C THR A 2 6.79 0.80 9.61
N ARG A 3 7.39 0.50 8.48
CA ARG A 3 7.39 1.38 7.31
C ARG A 3 6.25 0.97 6.39
N VAL A 4 5.35 1.90 6.13
CA VAL A 4 4.09 1.65 5.43
C VAL A 4 4.10 2.27 4.04
N LEU A 5 3.78 1.46 3.04
CA LEU A 5 3.53 1.93 1.68
C LEU A 5 2.02 1.96 1.45
N ILE A 6 1.50 3.10 1.05
CA ILE A 6 0.08 3.25 0.73
C ILE A 6 -0.10 3.16 -0.77
N VAL A 7 -1.03 2.32 -1.21
CA VAL A 7 -1.39 2.18 -2.62
C VAL A 7 -2.89 2.46 -2.74
N GLU A 8 -3.23 3.62 -3.27
CA GLU A 8 -4.61 4.09 -3.38
C GLU A 8 -4.72 5.06 -4.54
N ASP A 9 -5.61 4.79 -5.50
CA ASP A 9 -5.71 5.61 -6.70
C ASP A 9 -6.48 6.93 -6.49
N GLN A 10 -7.34 7.01 -5.48
CA GLN A 10 -8.10 8.22 -5.21
C GLN A 10 -7.37 9.10 -4.20
N SER A 11 -7.31 10.39 -4.50
CA SER A 11 -6.50 11.32 -3.71
C SER A 11 -7.02 11.51 -2.29
N MET A 12 -8.34 11.55 -2.10
CA MET A 12 -8.90 11.81 -0.77
C MET A 12 -8.66 10.66 0.22
N PRO A 13 -9.01 9.41 -0.08
CA PRO A 13 -8.66 8.31 0.84
C PRO A 13 -7.16 8.17 1.02
N ARG A 14 -6.37 8.41 -0.03
CA ARG A 14 -4.91 8.32 0.07
C ARG A 14 -4.38 9.34 1.08
N THR A 15 -4.88 10.57 1.02
CA THR A 15 -4.50 11.60 1.98
C THR A 15 -4.88 11.22 3.41
N LEU A 16 -6.06 10.63 3.60
CA LEU A 16 -6.48 10.19 4.93
C LEU A 16 -5.57 9.10 5.47
N PHE A 17 -5.20 8.13 4.65
CA PHE A 17 -4.27 7.08 5.07
C PHE A 17 -2.91 7.68 5.43
N GLU A 18 -2.42 8.63 4.63
CA GLU A 18 -1.16 9.32 4.93
C GLU A 18 -1.21 10.00 6.29
N MET A 19 -2.32 10.67 6.58
CA MET A 19 -2.50 11.36 7.86
C MET A 19 -2.48 10.39 9.03
N TYR A 20 -3.17 9.26 8.93
CA TYR A 20 -3.19 8.25 9.99
C TYR A 20 -1.79 7.70 10.24
N VAL A 21 -1.06 7.39 9.18
CA VAL A 21 0.31 6.87 9.32
C VAL A 21 1.20 7.91 9.98
N ASN A 22 1.12 9.16 9.51
CA ASN A 22 1.99 10.23 10.03
C ASN A 22 1.68 10.62 11.48
N GLN A 23 0.46 10.39 11.94
CA GLN A 23 0.08 10.66 13.33
C GLN A 23 0.46 9.53 14.28
N SER A 24 0.81 8.36 13.75
CA SER A 24 1.12 7.21 14.57
C SER A 24 2.56 7.26 15.05
N GLU A 25 2.78 6.88 16.30
CA GLU A 25 4.12 6.76 16.86
C GLU A 25 4.80 5.45 16.42
N ASN A 26 4.03 4.48 15.94
CA ASN A 26 4.53 3.14 15.62
C ASN A 26 4.78 2.93 14.13
N TYR A 27 4.32 3.85 13.29
CA TYR A 27 4.39 3.71 11.84
C TYR A 27 5.05 4.93 11.22
N THR A 28 5.77 4.70 10.13
CA THR A 28 6.32 5.79 9.33
C THR A 28 5.98 5.53 7.87
N LEU A 29 5.84 6.59 7.12
CA LEU A 29 5.43 6.50 5.72
C LEU A 29 6.64 6.17 4.85
N ALA A 30 6.63 5.00 4.22
CA ALA A 30 7.65 4.60 3.25
C ALA A 30 7.37 5.21 1.87
N GLY A 31 6.08 5.38 1.56
CA GLY A 31 5.66 5.97 0.30
C GLY A 31 4.15 5.98 0.22
N SER A 32 3.64 6.74 -0.75
CA SER A 32 2.21 6.83 -1.02
C SER A 32 2.05 6.97 -2.53
N ILE A 33 1.44 5.98 -3.15
CA ILE A 33 1.35 5.91 -4.60
C ILE A 33 -0.08 5.71 -5.06
N SER A 34 -0.36 6.17 -6.28
CA SER A 34 -1.70 6.12 -6.85
C SER A 34 -1.87 4.99 -7.87
N ASN A 35 -0.83 4.20 -8.09
CA ASN A 35 -0.83 3.18 -9.14
C ASN A 35 -0.22 1.89 -8.61
N ALA A 36 -0.99 0.81 -8.65
CA ALA A 36 -0.54 -0.49 -8.16
C ALA A 36 0.67 -1.03 -8.94
N ASP A 37 0.84 -0.62 -10.19
CA ASP A 37 1.97 -1.07 -11.02
C ASP A 37 3.32 -0.60 -10.48
N MET A 38 3.33 0.47 -9.67
CA MET A 38 4.55 1.01 -9.08
C MET A 38 4.93 0.35 -7.75
N THR A 39 4.11 -0.57 -7.28
CA THR A 39 4.32 -1.20 -5.97
C THR A 39 5.64 -1.97 -5.92
N ASP A 40 5.93 -2.76 -6.96
CA ASP A 40 7.16 -3.55 -7.03
C ASP A 40 8.39 -2.65 -6.95
N TYR A 41 8.38 -1.54 -7.68
CA TYR A 41 9.49 -0.59 -7.68
C TYR A 41 9.75 -0.07 -6.27
N HIS A 42 8.71 0.32 -5.55
CA HIS A 42 8.87 0.84 -4.19
C HIS A 42 9.36 -0.23 -3.22
N CYS A 43 8.91 -1.46 -3.37
CA CYS A 43 9.37 -2.55 -2.52
C CYS A 43 10.83 -2.90 -2.78
N GLU A 44 11.30 -2.73 -4.03
CA GLU A 44 12.69 -3.01 -4.39
C GLU A 44 13.63 -1.89 -3.97
N ASN A 45 13.16 -0.65 -3.96
CA ASN A 45 14.00 0.53 -3.78
C ASN A 45 13.83 1.23 -2.43
N SER A 46 12.93 0.75 -1.59
CA SER A 46 12.67 1.32 -0.26
C SER A 46 12.45 0.19 0.72
N ASP A 47 12.72 0.46 2.00
CA ASP A 47 12.40 -0.49 3.06
C ASP A 47 10.92 -0.40 3.35
N VAL A 48 10.16 -1.41 2.92
CA VAL A 48 8.72 -1.49 3.16
C VAL A 48 8.44 -2.71 4.03
N ASP A 49 7.71 -2.50 5.12
CA ASP A 49 7.32 -3.58 6.03
C ASP A 49 5.85 -3.96 5.85
N LEU A 50 5.03 -3.00 5.46
CA LEU A 50 3.59 -3.16 5.37
C LEU A 50 3.05 -2.39 4.17
N ILE A 51 2.19 -3.01 3.40
CA ILE A 51 1.49 -2.34 2.30
C ILE A 51 0.01 -2.23 2.67
N LEU A 52 -0.53 -1.04 2.58
CA LEU A 52 -1.96 -0.78 2.71
C LEU A 52 -2.49 -0.57 1.31
N MET A 53 -3.22 -1.55 0.79
CA MET A 53 -3.66 -1.55 -0.61
C MET A 53 -5.17 -1.54 -0.70
N ASP A 54 -5.71 -0.48 -1.29
CA ASP A 54 -7.14 -0.37 -1.54
C ASP A 54 -7.48 -0.97 -2.90
N ILE A 55 -8.42 -1.90 -2.92
CA ILE A 55 -8.86 -2.56 -4.14
C ILE A 55 -10.31 -2.24 -4.50
N CYS A 56 -10.89 -1.25 -3.85
CA CYS A 56 -12.31 -0.89 -4.06
C CYS A 56 -12.54 -0.04 -5.29
N THR A 57 -11.49 0.33 -5.98
CA THR A 57 -11.51 1.32 -7.04
C THR A 57 -11.25 0.67 -8.39
N SER A 58 -11.05 1.49 -9.42
CA SER A 58 -10.76 1.01 -10.77
C SER A 58 -9.44 0.21 -10.86
N MET A 59 -8.56 0.34 -9.88
CA MET A 59 -7.32 -0.44 -9.86
C MET A 59 -7.45 -1.77 -9.10
N GLY A 60 -8.68 -2.17 -8.72
CA GLY A 60 -8.90 -3.33 -7.86
C GLY A 60 -8.25 -4.62 -8.36
N ALA A 61 -8.46 -4.97 -9.63
CA ALA A 61 -7.86 -6.17 -10.21
C ALA A 61 -6.34 -6.06 -10.23
N ASN A 62 -5.79 -4.90 -10.62
CA ASN A 62 -4.35 -4.68 -10.63
C ASN A 62 -3.77 -4.70 -9.21
N GLY A 63 -4.55 -4.23 -8.24
CA GLY A 63 -4.14 -4.28 -6.84
C GLY A 63 -3.98 -5.70 -6.34
N LEU A 64 -4.93 -6.59 -6.64
CA LEU A 64 -4.83 -8.00 -6.25
C LEU A 64 -3.67 -8.70 -6.94
N GLU A 65 -3.47 -8.45 -8.22
CA GLU A 65 -2.33 -9.01 -8.95
C GLU A 65 -1.01 -8.52 -8.37
N ALA A 66 -0.93 -7.23 -8.06
CA ALA A 66 0.27 -6.67 -7.43
C ALA A 66 0.52 -7.32 -6.08
N ALA A 67 -0.52 -7.52 -5.27
CA ALA A 67 -0.39 -8.15 -3.96
C ALA A 67 0.17 -9.57 -4.10
N GLU A 68 -0.30 -10.33 -5.07
CA GLU A 68 0.21 -11.68 -5.32
C GLU A 68 1.68 -11.68 -5.70
N ARG A 69 2.08 -10.75 -6.60
CA ARG A 69 3.48 -10.63 -7.00
C ARG A 69 4.37 -10.28 -5.81
N ILE A 70 3.94 -9.31 -5.03
CA ILE A 70 4.71 -8.85 -3.87
C ILE A 70 4.85 -9.96 -2.84
N LYS A 71 3.78 -10.69 -2.60
CA LYS A 71 3.82 -11.80 -1.63
C LYS A 71 4.82 -12.87 -2.06
N ALA A 72 4.92 -13.12 -3.36
CA ALA A 72 5.87 -14.09 -3.88
C ALA A 72 7.32 -13.60 -3.81
N LYS A 73 7.55 -12.32 -4.15
CA LYS A 73 8.90 -11.74 -4.19
C LYS A 73 9.41 -11.30 -2.83
N PHE A 74 8.52 -10.80 -1.98
CA PHE A 74 8.87 -10.20 -0.69
C PHE A 74 8.00 -10.81 0.40
N PRO A 75 8.21 -12.09 0.74
CA PRO A 75 7.30 -12.79 1.65
C PRO A 75 7.25 -12.21 3.06
N LYS A 76 8.23 -11.38 3.43
CA LYS A 76 8.24 -10.74 4.75
C LYS A 76 7.37 -9.49 4.82
N ILE A 77 7.00 -8.91 3.68
CA ILE A 77 6.14 -7.74 3.65
C ILE A 77 4.71 -8.18 3.92
N LYS A 78 4.07 -7.52 4.88
CA LYS A 78 2.65 -7.77 5.17
C LYS A 78 1.81 -6.89 4.27
N ILE A 79 0.70 -7.44 3.79
CA ILE A 79 -0.20 -6.71 2.91
C ILE A 79 -1.58 -6.70 3.55
N ILE A 80 -2.10 -5.51 3.77
CA ILE A 80 -3.47 -5.32 4.22
C ILE A 80 -4.29 -4.87 3.02
N ILE A 81 -5.28 -5.66 2.65
CA ILE A 81 -6.20 -5.31 1.57
C ILE A 81 -7.36 -4.55 2.19
N VAL A 82 -7.60 -3.36 1.67
CA VAL A 82 -8.72 -2.53 2.09
C VAL A 82 -9.80 -2.62 1.03
N THR A 83 -11.02 -2.87 1.47
CA THR A 83 -12.17 -2.95 0.58
C THR A 83 -13.36 -2.27 1.25
N SER A 84 -14.02 -1.38 0.51
CA SER A 84 -15.21 -0.68 0.99
C SER A 84 -16.42 -1.15 0.21
N MET A 85 -16.64 -2.44 0.24
CA MET A 85 -17.80 -3.03 -0.42
C MET A 85 -19.07 -2.56 0.26
N PRO A 86 -20.03 -2.05 -0.51
CA PRO A 86 -21.32 -1.68 0.05
C PRO A 86 -22.11 -2.89 0.52
#